data_f068b333164056eb22b01cc5f947ae53
#
_entry.id   f068b333164056eb22b01cc5f947ae53
#
_cell.length_a   1.000
_cell.length_b   1.000
_cell.length_c   1.000
_cell.angle_alpha   90.00
_cell.angle_beta   90.00
_cell.angle_gamma   90.00
#
_symmetry.space_group_name_H-M   'P 1'
#
loop_
_entity.id
_entity.type
_entity.pdbx_description
1 polymer ?
#
loop_
_entity_poly.entity_id
_entity_poly.type
_entity_poly.pdbx_seq_one_letter_code
_entity_poly.pdbx_strand_id
1 'polypeptide(L)'
;MEVYQGKSVFGGIAIGRISVHKKDEQQVKRVKIENPDLEIARYRQARQTAMEQLQNLYQKALKEVGEANAAIFEIHQMMLEDDDYNESIENIIHMQQVNAEYAVASTGDNFAQMFASMEDDYMRARSADVKDISERVLSVLGGRTAGMAASEEPVIIVADDLAPSETVQLNKDLVLSFVTVHGSVNSHTAILARTMSIPALIGTDIPLTDAIDGKLGIVDGRNGCIYVDPDEDTLSKMQQLKQEEQEKKELLQTLKGRENITIDGKKIMLYANIGNSKDLAAVLQNDAGGIGLFRSEFLYLERETFPTEEEQFQIYRTVAETMAGKPVIIRTLDIGADKKCDYFEMEPEENPAMGCRAIRICLTRPEIFKTQLRALFRASAFGNSSIMYPMIISVEEVHRIKEIVAEVKQELTEQGVAFGEPKQGIMIETPAAVMMSAELAKEVDFFSIGTNDLTQYTLAIDRQNPKLDAFYDPHHPAVLRMIQMVVENAHKAGIWAGICGELGADTTLTRRFLAMGVDELSMSPGSILPVRKIILETDVTKERENNNLC
;
A
#
# COMPACT_ATOMS: atom_id res chain seq x y z
N MET A 1 32.08 16.44 -6.24
CA MET A 1 31.00 15.55 -5.81
C MET A 1 30.40 16.06 -4.49
N GLU A 2 29.09 16.28 -4.43
CA GLU A 2 28.33 16.62 -3.22
C GLU A 2 27.36 15.49 -2.93
N VAL A 3 27.10 15.20 -1.64
CA VAL A 3 26.23 14.09 -1.23
C VAL A 3 25.20 14.62 -0.25
N TYR A 4 23.93 14.36 -0.54
CA TYR A 4 22.82 14.75 0.33
C TYR A 4 22.06 13.50 0.78
N GLN A 5 21.61 13.52 2.03
CA GLN A 5 20.89 12.40 2.66
C GLN A 5 19.40 12.67 2.63
N GLY A 6 18.60 11.60 2.56
CA GLY A 6 17.16 11.65 2.65
C GLY A 6 16.60 10.30 3.07
N LYS A 7 15.30 10.26 3.32
CA LYS A 7 14.60 9.01 3.63
C LYS A 7 14.19 8.32 2.34
N SER A 8 14.60 7.06 2.17
CA SER A 8 14.21 6.26 1.01
C SER A 8 12.71 5.96 1.02
N VAL A 9 12.08 6.14 -0.12
CA VAL A 9 10.68 5.76 -0.39
C VAL A 9 10.61 4.49 -1.22
N PHE A 10 11.51 4.37 -2.18
CA PHE A 10 11.67 3.19 -3.04
C PHE A 10 13.14 2.99 -3.38
N GLY A 11 13.61 1.75 -3.26
CA GLY A 11 15.00 1.36 -3.49
C GLY A 11 15.39 1.36 -4.98
N GLY A 12 16.69 1.12 -5.23
CA GLY A 12 17.25 1.05 -6.58
C GLY A 12 18.19 2.22 -6.88
N ILE A 13 18.80 2.21 -8.07
CA ILE A 13 19.75 3.22 -8.51
C ILE A 13 19.22 3.93 -9.77
N ALA A 14 19.09 5.26 -9.70
CA ALA A 14 18.83 6.11 -10.86
C ALA A 14 20.05 6.97 -11.17
N ILE A 15 20.43 7.05 -12.45
CA ILE A 15 21.55 7.87 -12.94
C ILE A 15 21.02 8.70 -14.09
N GLY A 16 21.11 10.02 -14.01
CA GLY A 16 20.62 10.92 -15.03
C GLY A 16 20.91 12.39 -14.70
N ARG A 17 20.47 13.29 -15.58
CA ARG A 17 20.56 14.72 -15.31
C ARG A 17 19.53 15.14 -14.28
N ILE A 18 19.92 16.05 -13.40
CA ILE A 18 19.05 16.67 -12.43
C ILE A 18 18.21 17.74 -13.14
N SER A 19 16.91 17.74 -12.89
CA SER A 19 15.99 18.82 -13.25
C SER A 19 15.42 19.40 -11.96
N VAL A 20 15.80 20.64 -11.66
CA VAL A 20 15.35 21.33 -10.45
C VAL A 20 14.01 21.99 -10.71
N HIS A 21 13.00 21.51 -10.02
CA HIS A 21 11.67 22.11 -10.04
C HIS A 21 11.51 23.07 -8.85
N LYS A 22 11.56 24.36 -9.15
CA LYS A 22 11.31 25.42 -8.18
C LYS A 22 9.86 25.85 -8.31
N LYS A 23 9.16 25.91 -7.19
CA LYS A 23 7.93 26.69 -7.12
C LYS A 23 8.32 28.16 -7.28
N ASP A 24 7.81 28.79 -8.32
CA ASP A 24 7.91 30.25 -8.45
C ASP A 24 7.16 30.87 -7.28
N GLU A 25 7.85 31.26 -6.21
CA GLU A 25 7.30 32.12 -5.18
C GLU A 25 6.98 33.48 -5.82
N GLN A 26 5.85 33.54 -6.51
CA GLN A 26 5.38 34.82 -7.00
C GLN A 26 4.95 35.64 -5.80
N GLN A 27 5.69 36.66 -5.48
CA GLN A 27 5.18 37.75 -4.64
C GLN A 27 3.98 38.36 -5.37
N VAL A 28 2.78 37.89 -5.01
CA VAL A 28 1.56 38.45 -5.53
C VAL A 28 1.48 39.90 -5.07
N LYS A 29 1.59 40.83 -6.03
CA LYS A 29 1.56 42.25 -5.73
C LYS A 29 0.13 42.67 -5.43
N ARG A 30 -0.06 43.38 -4.31
CA ARG A 30 -1.31 44.06 -4.00
C ARG A 30 -1.47 45.28 -4.91
N VAL A 31 -2.43 45.21 -5.83
CA VAL A 31 -2.74 46.30 -6.77
C VAL A 31 -4.14 46.83 -6.48
N LYS A 32 -4.25 48.17 -6.40
CA LYS A 32 -5.56 48.82 -6.23
C LYS A 32 -6.32 48.81 -7.55
N ILE A 33 -7.58 48.47 -7.50
CA ILE A 33 -8.48 48.44 -8.67
C ILE A 33 -9.56 49.51 -8.57
N GLU A 34 -10.11 49.91 -9.72
CA GLU A 34 -11.17 50.92 -9.80
C GLU A 34 -12.57 50.32 -9.83
N ASN A 35 -12.70 49.09 -10.36
CA ASN A 35 -13.99 48.42 -10.52
C ASN A 35 -13.96 46.99 -9.93
N PRO A 36 -14.43 46.81 -8.67
CA PRO A 36 -14.50 45.52 -8.01
C PRO A 36 -15.38 44.49 -8.74
N ASP A 37 -16.46 44.89 -9.35
CA ASP A 37 -17.38 43.95 -10.00
C ASP A 37 -16.77 43.31 -11.25
N LEU A 38 -15.97 44.05 -12.01
CA LEU A 38 -15.24 43.50 -13.14
C LEU A 38 -14.12 42.55 -12.67
N GLU A 39 -13.48 42.84 -11.56
CA GLU A 39 -12.43 41.99 -11.01
C GLU A 39 -13.00 40.70 -10.41
N ILE A 40 -14.16 40.74 -9.76
CA ILE A 40 -14.89 39.57 -9.31
C ILE A 40 -15.33 38.70 -10.51
N ALA A 41 -15.80 39.32 -11.59
CA ALA A 41 -16.13 38.58 -12.83
C ALA A 41 -14.88 37.88 -13.41
N ARG A 42 -13.71 38.55 -13.41
CA ARG A 42 -12.43 37.99 -13.84
C ARG A 42 -12.02 36.81 -12.95
N TYR A 43 -12.16 36.91 -11.62
CA TYR A 43 -11.93 35.82 -10.67
C TYR A 43 -12.84 34.62 -10.96
N ARG A 44 -14.17 34.85 -11.10
CA ARG A 44 -15.13 33.78 -11.36
C ARG A 44 -14.83 33.05 -12.67
N GLN A 45 -14.39 33.75 -13.69
CA GLN A 45 -13.99 33.14 -14.96
C GLN A 45 -12.69 32.31 -14.78
N ALA A 46 -11.73 32.81 -14.03
CA ALA A 46 -10.49 32.09 -13.75
C ALA A 46 -10.76 30.82 -12.91
N ARG A 47 -11.65 30.89 -11.91
CA ARG A 47 -12.13 29.74 -11.14
C ARG A 47 -12.75 28.68 -12.04
N GLN A 48 -13.65 29.09 -12.95
CA GLN A 48 -14.28 28.14 -13.89
C GLN A 48 -13.26 27.45 -14.77
N THR A 49 -12.29 28.18 -15.30
CA THR A 49 -11.19 27.60 -16.09
C THR A 49 -10.32 26.64 -15.26
N ALA A 50 -10.04 26.97 -13.99
CA ALA A 50 -9.31 26.10 -13.08
C ALA A 50 -10.07 24.79 -12.81
N MET A 51 -11.39 24.85 -12.64
CA MET A 51 -12.24 23.66 -12.48
C MET A 51 -12.22 22.77 -13.72
N GLU A 52 -12.30 23.35 -14.92
CA GLU A 52 -12.18 22.60 -16.18
C GLU A 52 -10.80 21.90 -16.31
N GLN A 53 -9.74 22.57 -15.88
CA GLN A 53 -8.41 21.97 -15.83
C GLN A 53 -8.35 20.80 -14.83
N LEU A 54 -8.94 20.93 -13.64
CA LEU A 54 -9.02 19.85 -12.64
C LEU A 54 -9.82 18.65 -13.15
N GLN A 55 -10.94 18.91 -13.87
CA GLN A 55 -11.70 17.84 -14.49
C GLN A 55 -10.88 17.08 -15.55
N ASN A 56 -10.07 17.78 -16.34
CA ASN A 56 -9.18 17.12 -17.30
C ASN A 56 -8.09 16.31 -16.60
N LEU A 57 -7.53 16.81 -15.48
CA LEU A 57 -6.56 16.07 -14.66
C LEU A 57 -7.19 14.84 -14.01
N TYR A 58 -8.42 14.94 -13.52
CA TYR A 58 -9.19 13.81 -13.01
C TYR A 58 -9.31 12.70 -14.06
N GLN A 59 -9.74 13.05 -15.28
CA GLN A 59 -9.89 12.07 -16.37
C GLN A 59 -8.55 11.42 -16.77
N LYS A 60 -7.46 12.19 -16.73
CA LYS A 60 -6.11 11.67 -16.98
C LYS A 60 -5.67 10.74 -15.85
N ALA A 61 -5.80 11.19 -14.60
CA ALA A 61 -5.44 10.41 -13.42
C ALA A 61 -6.23 9.09 -13.32
N LEU A 62 -7.54 9.13 -13.63
CA LEU A 62 -8.39 7.94 -13.64
C LEU A 62 -7.83 6.83 -14.54
N LYS A 63 -7.31 7.21 -15.71
CA LYS A 63 -6.71 6.27 -16.68
C LYS A 63 -5.32 5.77 -16.28
N GLU A 64 -4.52 6.63 -15.66
CA GLU A 64 -3.09 6.37 -15.44
C GLU A 64 -2.74 5.83 -14.06
N VAL A 65 -3.47 6.26 -13.01
CA VAL A 65 -3.16 5.93 -11.61
C VAL A 65 -4.36 5.37 -10.83
N GLY A 66 -5.52 5.27 -11.48
CA GLY A 66 -6.74 4.67 -10.93
C GLY A 66 -7.58 5.64 -10.07
N GLU A 67 -8.79 5.18 -9.73
CA GLU A 67 -9.86 5.99 -9.12
C GLU A 67 -9.46 6.60 -7.76
N ALA A 68 -8.85 5.81 -6.88
CA ALA A 68 -8.45 6.27 -5.56
C ALA A 68 -7.47 7.46 -5.59
N ASN A 69 -6.54 7.47 -6.56
CA ASN A 69 -5.60 8.58 -6.73
C ASN A 69 -6.20 9.75 -7.54
N ALA A 70 -7.22 9.48 -8.37
CA ALA A 70 -7.93 10.51 -9.11
C ALA A 70 -8.88 11.31 -8.22
N ALA A 71 -9.43 10.71 -7.15
CA ALA A 71 -10.39 11.33 -6.24
C ALA A 71 -9.90 12.66 -5.64
N ILE A 72 -8.58 12.86 -5.52
CA ILE A 72 -8.03 14.14 -5.03
C ILE A 72 -8.47 15.33 -5.90
N PHE A 73 -8.63 15.14 -7.21
CA PHE A 73 -9.06 16.22 -8.10
C PHE A 73 -10.56 16.54 -7.97
N GLU A 74 -11.39 15.57 -7.56
CA GLU A 74 -12.79 15.84 -7.19
C GLU A 74 -12.86 16.68 -5.91
N ILE A 75 -12.04 16.33 -4.92
CA ILE A 75 -11.91 17.11 -3.69
C ILE A 75 -11.45 18.54 -3.99
N HIS A 76 -10.46 18.71 -4.87
CA HIS A 76 -9.99 20.04 -5.30
C HIS A 76 -11.10 20.84 -5.99
N GLN A 77 -11.96 20.18 -6.80
CA GLN A 77 -13.13 20.85 -7.41
C GLN A 77 -14.13 21.26 -6.33
N MET A 78 -14.47 20.38 -5.40
CA MET A 78 -15.37 20.70 -4.28
C MET A 78 -14.84 21.88 -3.44
N MET A 79 -13.53 21.93 -3.17
CA MET A 79 -12.92 23.05 -2.45
C MET A 79 -12.97 24.36 -3.23
N LEU A 80 -12.86 24.34 -4.56
CA LEU A 80 -13.05 25.53 -5.42
C LEU A 80 -14.52 25.94 -5.54
N GLU A 81 -15.46 25.05 -5.28
CA GLU A 81 -16.90 25.36 -5.24
C GLU A 81 -17.36 25.84 -3.85
N ASP A 82 -16.53 25.67 -2.82
CA ASP A 82 -16.86 26.03 -1.45
C ASP A 82 -17.24 27.51 -1.33
N ASP A 83 -18.41 27.76 -0.74
CA ASP A 83 -18.97 29.10 -0.63
C ASP A 83 -18.13 30.01 0.29
N ASP A 84 -17.63 29.51 1.42
CA ASP A 84 -16.84 30.29 2.37
C ASP A 84 -15.51 30.75 1.76
N TYR A 85 -14.87 29.85 1.00
CA TYR A 85 -13.64 30.18 0.26
C TYR A 85 -13.89 31.26 -0.80
N ASN A 86 -14.94 31.11 -1.59
CA ASN A 86 -15.29 32.04 -2.66
C ASN A 86 -15.75 33.39 -2.14
N GLU A 87 -16.63 33.41 -1.13
CA GLU A 87 -17.10 34.65 -0.50
C GLU A 87 -15.95 35.43 0.16
N SER A 88 -14.98 34.74 0.77
CA SER A 88 -13.79 35.38 1.34
C SER A 88 -13.00 36.13 0.27
N ILE A 89 -12.76 35.52 -0.91
CA ILE A 89 -12.04 36.16 -2.02
C ILE A 89 -12.84 37.36 -2.56
N GLU A 90 -14.13 37.20 -2.82
CA GLU A 90 -14.98 38.27 -3.35
C GLU A 90 -15.08 39.44 -2.37
N ASN A 91 -15.20 39.16 -1.08
CA ASN A 91 -15.20 40.18 -0.02
C ASN A 91 -13.88 40.96 0.03
N ILE A 92 -12.73 40.30 -0.08
CA ILE A 92 -11.42 40.98 -0.11
C ILE A 92 -11.33 41.89 -1.34
N ILE A 93 -11.76 41.43 -2.53
CA ILE A 93 -11.78 42.24 -3.74
C ILE A 93 -12.67 43.48 -3.54
N HIS A 94 -13.88 43.25 -3.05
CA HIS A 94 -14.90 44.32 -2.93
C HIS A 94 -14.55 45.33 -1.84
N MET A 95 -14.21 44.86 -0.63
CA MET A 95 -14.00 45.72 0.53
C MET A 95 -12.64 46.44 0.49
N GLN A 96 -11.59 45.78 0.00
CA GLN A 96 -10.25 46.35 -0.02
C GLN A 96 -9.89 46.97 -1.40
N GLN A 97 -10.75 46.81 -2.41
CA GLN A 97 -10.52 47.29 -3.79
C GLN A 97 -9.14 46.84 -4.34
N VAL A 98 -8.86 45.53 -4.25
CA VAL A 98 -7.58 44.92 -4.67
C VAL A 98 -7.81 43.89 -5.76
N ASN A 99 -6.76 43.59 -6.51
CA ASN A 99 -6.76 42.61 -7.61
C ASN A 99 -7.07 41.19 -7.13
N ALA A 100 -7.62 40.39 -8.00
CA ALA A 100 -8.03 39.02 -7.74
C ALA A 100 -6.86 38.13 -7.29
N GLU A 101 -5.67 38.32 -7.86
CA GLU A 101 -4.48 37.56 -7.48
C GLU A 101 -4.17 37.75 -5.99
N TYR A 102 -4.20 38.97 -5.48
CA TYR A 102 -3.95 39.25 -4.07
C TYR A 102 -5.03 38.64 -3.17
N ALA A 103 -6.30 38.73 -3.58
CA ALA A 103 -7.40 38.17 -2.83
C ALA A 103 -7.33 36.64 -2.74
N VAL A 104 -7.02 35.96 -3.86
CA VAL A 104 -6.84 34.51 -3.93
C VAL A 104 -5.66 34.06 -3.06
N ALA A 105 -4.49 34.71 -3.19
CA ALA A 105 -3.32 34.35 -2.40
C ALA A 105 -3.57 34.53 -0.89
N SER A 106 -4.15 35.67 -0.50
CA SER A 106 -4.45 35.96 0.91
C SER A 106 -5.47 34.98 1.51
N THR A 107 -6.51 34.63 0.76
CA THR A 107 -7.51 33.64 1.20
C THR A 107 -6.89 32.24 1.26
N GLY A 108 -6.13 31.85 0.24
CA GLY A 108 -5.43 30.56 0.20
C GLY A 108 -4.49 30.38 1.40
N ASP A 109 -3.70 31.40 1.74
CA ASP A 109 -2.80 31.36 2.91
C ASP A 109 -3.58 31.24 4.23
N ASN A 110 -4.67 31.98 4.38
CA ASN A 110 -5.50 31.95 5.58
C ASN A 110 -6.16 30.58 5.78
N PHE A 111 -6.76 30.02 4.76
CA PHE A 111 -7.39 28.70 4.82
C PHE A 111 -6.35 27.59 5.02
N ALA A 112 -5.20 27.66 4.32
CA ALA A 112 -4.12 26.70 4.51
C ALA A 112 -3.59 26.72 5.95
N GLN A 113 -3.42 27.93 6.55
CA GLN A 113 -3.00 28.06 7.95
C GLN A 113 -4.06 27.54 8.92
N MET A 114 -5.34 27.78 8.64
CA MET A 114 -6.44 27.25 9.43
C MET A 114 -6.42 25.72 9.47
N PHE A 115 -6.33 25.07 8.31
CA PHE A 115 -6.22 23.61 8.24
C PHE A 115 -4.96 23.09 8.90
N ALA A 116 -3.81 23.74 8.71
CA ALA A 116 -2.53 23.36 9.33
C ALA A 116 -2.56 23.40 10.85
N SER A 117 -3.45 24.23 11.45
CA SER A 117 -3.60 24.37 12.91
C SER A 117 -4.57 23.35 13.54
N MET A 118 -5.25 22.53 12.74
CA MET A 118 -6.19 21.52 13.24
C MET A 118 -5.46 20.33 13.88
N GLU A 119 -6.06 19.70 14.88
CA GLU A 119 -5.49 18.54 15.58
C GLU A 119 -5.58 17.26 14.75
N ASP A 120 -6.56 17.16 13.85
CA ASP A 120 -6.80 16.01 12.98
C ASP A 120 -5.77 15.97 11.84
N ASP A 121 -5.05 14.84 11.70
CA ASP A 121 -4.01 14.65 10.69
C ASP A 121 -4.53 14.71 9.25
N TYR A 122 -5.75 14.23 9.03
CA TYR A 122 -6.40 14.27 7.72
C TYR A 122 -6.72 15.72 7.32
N MET A 123 -7.27 16.49 8.25
CA MET A 123 -7.58 17.91 8.01
C MET A 123 -6.29 18.73 7.85
N ARG A 124 -5.22 18.45 8.60
CA ARG A 124 -3.92 19.11 8.39
C ARG A 124 -3.36 18.89 7.00
N ALA A 125 -3.53 17.69 6.45
CA ALA A 125 -3.07 17.39 5.09
C ALA A 125 -3.78 18.25 4.03
N ARG A 126 -5.03 18.70 4.28
CA ARG A 126 -5.79 19.59 3.38
C ARG A 126 -5.17 20.99 3.21
N SER A 127 -4.27 21.38 4.10
CA SER A 127 -3.51 22.63 3.95
C SER A 127 -2.74 22.68 2.61
N ALA A 128 -2.16 21.57 2.20
CA ALA A 128 -1.46 21.46 0.91
C ALA A 128 -2.43 21.54 -0.28
N ASP A 129 -3.61 20.95 -0.15
CA ASP A 129 -4.64 20.97 -1.20
C ASP A 129 -5.17 22.39 -1.45
N VAL A 130 -5.42 23.16 -0.38
CA VAL A 130 -5.81 24.58 -0.49
C VAL A 130 -4.75 25.39 -1.23
N LYS A 131 -3.48 25.14 -0.98
CA LYS A 131 -2.39 25.81 -1.70
C LYS A 131 -2.39 25.44 -3.18
N ASP A 132 -2.53 24.15 -3.52
CA ASP A 132 -2.55 23.69 -4.91
C ASP A 132 -3.71 24.34 -5.71
N ILE A 133 -4.94 24.39 -5.15
CA ILE A 133 -6.07 25.01 -5.84
C ILE A 133 -5.90 26.53 -5.98
N SER A 134 -5.34 27.19 -4.96
CA SER A 134 -5.09 28.64 -4.98
C SER A 134 -4.01 28.98 -6.01
N GLU A 135 -2.91 28.24 -6.06
CA GLU A 135 -1.84 28.40 -7.07
C GLU A 135 -2.37 28.17 -8.50
N ARG A 136 -3.29 27.24 -8.67
CA ARG A 136 -3.94 26.98 -9.95
C ARG A 136 -4.75 28.18 -10.43
N VAL A 137 -5.59 28.74 -9.57
CA VAL A 137 -6.38 29.94 -9.89
C VAL A 137 -5.46 31.11 -10.20
N LEU A 138 -4.37 31.29 -9.43
CA LEU A 138 -3.36 32.32 -9.68
C LEU A 138 -2.67 32.15 -11.03
N SER A 139 -2.35 30.92 -11.41
CA SER A 139 -1.77 30.61 -12.73
C SER A 139 -2.70 30.99 -13.87
N VAL A 140 -4.00 30.70 -13.74
CA VAL A 140 -5.01 31.09 -14.73
C VAL A 140 -5.15 32.61 -14.79
N LEU A 141 -5.22 33.30 -13.66
CA LEU A 141 -5.27 34.77 -13.60
C LEU A 141 -4.04 35.43 -14.23
N GLY A 142 -2.87 34.82 -14.07
CA GLY A 142 -1.61 35.25 -14.67
C GLY A 142 -1.45 34.91 -16.16
N GLY A 143 -2.42 34.22 -16.77
CA GLY A 143 -2.39 33.81 -18.19
C GLY A 143 -1.29 32.77 -18.51
N ARG A 144 -0.87 31.99 -17.52
CA ARG A 144 0.15 30.94 -17.66
C ARG A 144 -0.51 29.58 -17.81
N THR A 145 0.05 28.72 -18.62
CA THR A 145 -0.26 27.29 -18.59
C THR A 145 0.49 26.68 -17.42
N ALA A 146 -0.23 26.22 -16.40
CA ALA A 146 0.34 25.41 -15.34
C ALA A 146 0.87 24.10 -15.95
N GLY A 147 2.17 23.93 -15.98
CA GLY A 147 2.80 22.70 -16.47
C GLY A 147 4.30 22.76 -16.23
N MET A 148 4.88 21.66 -15.76
CA MET A 148 6.33 21.48 -15.75
C MET A 148 6.83 21.55 -17.18
N ALA A 149 7.97 22.24 -17.41
CA ALA A 149 8.64 22.18 -18.69
C ALA A 149 8.95 20.72 -19.01
N ALA A 150 8.38 20.21 -20.10
CA ALA A 150 8.62 18.85 -20.52
C ALA A 150 10.12 18.72 -20.89
N SER A 151 10.87 17.99 -20.10
CA SER A 151 12.20 17.54 -20.52
C SER A 151 12.01 16.59 -21.71
N GLU A 152 12.86 16.73 -22.72
CA GLU A 152 12.89 15.77 -23.84
C GLU A 152 13.76 14.54 -23.52
N GLU A 153 14.54 14.58 -22.43
CA GLU A 153 15.41 13.51 -21.98
C GLU A 153 15.00 13.02 -20.58
N PRO A 154 15.29 11.75 -20.24
CA PRO A 154 15.03 11.21 -18.90
C PRO A 154 15.82 11.95 -17.81
N VAL A 155 15.14 12.41 -16.75
CA VAL A 155 15.71 13.25 -15.70
C VAL A 155 15.41 12.74 -14.29
N ILE A 156 16.24 13.14 -13.34
CA ILE A 156 16.01 13.08 -11.90
C ILE A 156 15.34 14.39 -11.50
N ILE A 157 14.09 14.32 -11.03
CA ILE A 157 13.35 15.50 -10.58
C ILE A 157 13.74 15.81 -9.14
N VAL A 158 14.23 17.03 -8.92
CA VAL A 158 14.55 17.56 -7.58
C VAL A 158 13.61 18.74 -7.31
N ALA A 159 12.78 18.64 -6.26
CA ALA A 159 11.75 19.61 -5.94
C ALA A 159 11.67 19.87 -4.44
N ASP A 160 10.96 20.93 -4.06
CA ASP A 160 10.59 21.17 -2.65
C ASP A 160 9.63 20.08 -2.16
N ASP A 161 8.47 20.00 -2.77
CA ASP A 161 7.49 18.91 -2.76
C ASP A 161 6.70 19.02 -4.07
N LEU A 162 6.08 17.91 -4.50
CA LEU A 162 5.29 17.90 -5.73
C LEU A 162 3.80 17.76 -5.39
N ALA A 163 3.02 18.71 -5.89
CA ALA A 163 1.57 18.66 -5.77
C ALA A 163 0.98 17.53 -6.64
N PRO A 164 -0.21 17.00 -6.30
CA PRO A 164 -0.90 15.99 -7.09
C PRO A 164 -1.07 16.42 -8.55
N SER A 165 -1.40 17.68 -8.76
CA SER A 165 -1.62 18.27 -10.07
C SER A 165 -0.36 18.34 -10.93
N GLU A 166 0.81 18.47 -10.32
CA GLU A 166 2.11 18.46 -10.99
C GLU A 166 2.51 17.03 -11.38
N THR A 167 2.32 16.08 -10.45
CA THR A 167 2.72 14.66 -10.65
C THR A 167 1.96 13.98 -11.78
N VAL A 168 0.68 14.29 -11.98
CA VAL A 168 -0.14 13.72 -13.08
C VAL A 168 0.24 14.31 -14.45
N GLN A 169 0.86 15.49 -14.48
CA GLN A 169 1.31 16.11 -15.74
C GLN A 169 2.65 15.59 -16.23
N LEU A 170 3.42 14.92 -15.37
CA LEU A 170 4.72 14.37 -15.73
C LEU A 170 4.62 13.30 -16.83
N ASN A 171 5.56 13.31 -17.75
CA ASN A 171 5.79 12.19 -18.64
C ASN A 171 6.56 11.11 -17.88
N LYS A 172 5.86 10.06 -17.47
CA LYS A 172 6.40 8.99 -16.62
C LYS A 172 7.59 8.26 -17.24
N ASP A 173 7.66 8.20 -18.57
CA ASP A 173 8.76 7.55 -19.30
C ASP A 173 10.06 8.37 -19.22
N LEU A 174 9.97 9.65 -18.88
CA LEU A 174 11.10 10.57 -18.76
C LEU A 174 11.49 10.88 -17.30
N VAL A 175 10.86 10.23 -16.32
CA VAL A 175 11.23 10.40 -14.91
C VAL A 175 12.04 9.21 -14.42
N LEU A 176 13.30 9.45 -14.08
CA LEU A 176 14.20 8.42 -13.54
C LEU A 176 14.09 8.27 -12.03
N SER A 177 13.82 9.36 -11.32
CA SER A 177 13.76 9.41 -9.86
C SER A 177 13.10 10.69 -9.38
N PHE A 178 12.55 10.65 -8.16
CA PHE A 178 12.11 11.81 -7.40
C PHE A 178 13.00 12.04 -6.18
N VAL A 179 13.38 13.30 -5.95
CA VAL A 179 14.10 13.74 -4.75
C VAL A 179 13.42 14.99 -4.23
N THR A 180 12.85 14.95 -3.02
CA THR A 180 12.18 16.12 -2.44
C THR A 180 12.83 16.57 -1.13
N VAL A 181 12.83 17.89 -0.91
CA VAL A 181 13.32 18.51 0.33
C VAL A 181 12.32 18.28 1.46
N HIS A 182 11.04 18.42 1.16
CA HIS A 182 9.94 18.14 2.08
C HIS A 182 9.14 16.92 1.63
N GLY A 183 8.15 16.54 2.42
CA GLY A 183 7.27 15.42 2.12
C GLY A 183 7.35 14.28 3.15
N SER A 184 6.38 13.40 3.11
CA SER A 184 6.29 12.21 3.96
C SER A 184 6.27 10.94 3.12
N VAL A 185 6.46 9.79 3.77
CA VAL A 185 6.36 8.48 3.08
C VAL A 185 4.96 8.21 2.49
N ASN A 186 3.97 8.97 2.91
CA ASN A 186 2.59 8.92 2.42
C ASN A 186 2.25 10.09 1.48
N SER A 187 3.21 10.92 1.09
CA SER A 187 3.00 12.00 0.12
C SER A 187 2.65 11.46 -1.27
N HIS A 188 2.00 12.28 -2.10
CA HIS A 188 1.67 11.90 -3.48
C HIS A 188 2.90 11.53 -4.30
N THR A 189 4.01 12.24 -4.12
CA THR A 189 5.30 11.92 -4.75
C THR A 189 5.80 10.53 -4.36
N ALA A 190 5.68 10.18 -3.07
CA ALA A 190 6.07 8.87 -2.55
C ALA A 190 5.20 7.74 -3.13
N ILE A 191 3.88 7.95 -3.18
CA ILE A 191 2.94 7.00 -3.77
C ILE A 191 3.24 6.81 -5.27
N LEU A 192 3.47 7.89 -6.00
CA LEU A 192 3.77 7.84 -7.43
C LEU A 192 5.09 7.07 -7.69
N ALA A 193 6.14 7.34 -6.92
CA ALA A 193 7.42 6.65 -7.05
C ALA A 193 7.29 5.13 -6.86
N ARG A 194 6.50 4.71 -5.85
CA ARG A 194 6.20 3.27 -5.63
C ARG A 194 5.40 2.68 -6.79
N THR A 195 4.40 3.41 -7.30
CA THR A 195 3.59 2.97 -8.44
C THR A 195 4.43 2.80 -9.70
N MET A 196 5.37 3.72 -9.93
CA MET A 196 6.30 3.66 -11.06
C MET A 196 7.47 2.70 -10.83
N SER A 197 7.67 2.22 -9.60
CA SER A 197 8.82 1.39 -9.20
C SER A 197 10.17 2.06 -9.52
N ILE A 198 10.29 3.37 -9.28
CA ILE A 198 11.51 4.14 -9.48
C ILE A 198 12.08 4.61 -8.14
N PRO A 199 13.42 4.74 -8.02
CA PRO A 199 14.05 5.26 -6.80
C PRO A 199 13.49 6.63 -6.42
N ALA A 200 13.27 6.85 -5.12
CA ALA A 200 12.84 8.15 -4.63
C ALA A 200 13.30 8.41 -3.20
N LEU A 201 13.66 9.67 -2.95
CA LEU A 201 14.09 10.19 -1.65
C LEU A 201 13.21 11.36 -1.23
N ILE A 202 12.90 11.44 0.05
CA ILE A 202 12.16 12.55 0.66
C ILE A 202 12.91 13.10 1.87
N GLY A 203 12.61 14.34 2.25
CA GLY A 203 13.25 14.97 3.41
C GLY A 203 14.75 15.13 3.22
N THR A 204 15.19 15.47 2.01
CA THR A 204 16.60 15.74 1.70
C THR A 204 16.95 17.19 2.02
N ASP A 205 18.22 17.45 2.34
CA ASP A 205 18.75 18.80 2.52
C ASP A 205 19.41 19.37 1.25
N ILE A 206 19.03 18.84 0.08
CA ILE A 206 19.55 19.27 -1.20
C ILE A 206 19.09 20.70 -1.54
N PRO A 207 19.99 21.62 -1.93
CA PRO A 207 19.62 22.99 -2.24
C PRO A 207 18.91 23.07 -3.60
N LEU A 208 17.74 23.70 -3.64
CA LEU A 208 17.00 23.96 -4.88
C LEU A 208 17.57 25.18 -5.62
N THR A 209 18.74 25.03 -6.21
CA THR A 209 19.45 26.12 -6.90
C THR A 209 19.75 25.77 -8.35
N ASP A 210 19.90 26.80 -9.20
CA ASP A 210 20.32 26.59 -10.59
C ASP A 210 21.74 26.00 -10.70
N ALA A 211 22.50 26.03 -9.60
CA ALA A 211 23.84 25.46 -9.55
C ALA A 211 23.89 23.93 -9.69
N ILE A 212 22.79 23.23 -9.37
CA ILE A 212 22.70 21.77 -9.52
C ILE A 212 21.85 21.37 -10.73
N ASP A 213 21.09 22.30 -11.30
CA ASP A 213 20.23 22.03 -12.46
C ASP A 213 21.09 21.62 -13.69
N GLY A 214 20.64 20.58 -14.41
CA GLY A 214 21.37 20.01 -15.54
C GLY A 214 22.61 19.21 -15.18
N LYS A 215 23.10 19.20 -13.93
CA LYS A 215 24.23 18.36 -13.51
C LYS A 215 23.87 16.88 -13.54
N LEU A 216 24.89 16.04 -13.64
CA LEU A 216 24.74 14.60 -13.47
C LEU A 216 24.43 14.30 -12.01
N GLY A 217 23.39 13.51 -11.77
CA GLY A 217 22.99 13.02 -10.45
C GLY A 217 22.94 11.50 -10.41
N ILE A 218 23.18 10.95 -9.23
CA ILE A 218 22.94 9.54 -8.91
C ILE A 218 22.07 9.48 -7.67
N VAL A 219 20.90 8.85 -7.77
CA VAL A 219 20.04 8.56 -6.62
C VAL A 219 20.26 7.11 -6.23
N ASP A 220 20.75 6.88 -5.01
CA ASP A 220 20.83 5.57 -4.38
C ASP A 220 19.70 5.42 -3.35
N GLY A 221 18.57 4.91 -3.81
CA GLY A 221 17.41 4.67 -2.97
C GLY A 221 17.60 3.57 -1.92
N ARG A 222 18.65 2.76 -1.99
CA ARG A 222 18.96 1.73 -0.97
C ARG A 222 19.63 2.35 0.25
N ASN A 223 20.56 3.28 0.01
CA ASN A 223 21.33 3.97 1.05
C ASN A 223 20.71 5.33 1.44
N GLY A 224 19.63 5.76 0.76
CA GLY A 224 18.93 7.00 1.06
C GLY A 224 19.74 8.25 0.73
N CYS A 225 20.53 8.25 -0.35
CA CYS A 225 21.36 9.41 -0.70
C CYS A 225 21.32 9.76 -2.19
N ILE A 226 21.56 11.04 -2.49
CA ILE A 226 21.80 11.54 -3.83
C ILE A 226 23.20 12.12 -3.94
N TYR A 227 23.92 11.73 -4.99
CA TYR A 227 25.22 12.27 -5.37
C TYR A 227 25.01 13.29 -6.49
N VAL A 228 25.49 14.51 -6.32
CA VAL A 228 25.48 15.57 -7.32
C VAL A 228 26.90 15.75 -7.85
N ASP A 229 27.05 15.74 -9.17
CA ASP A 229 28.32 15.82 -9.87
C ASP A 229 29.32 14.76 -9.36
N PRO A 230 28.98 13.46 -9.50
CA PRO A 230 29.79 12.36 -8.99
C PRO A 230 31.15 12.30 -9.73
N ASP A 231 32.18 11.87 -8.99
CA ASP A 231 33.44 11.52 -9.61
C ASP A 231 33.35 10.23 -10.44
N GLU A 232 34.35 9.99 -11.30
CA GLU A 232 34.36 8.83 -12.21
C GLU A 232 34.31 7.50 -11.47
N ASP A 233 34.95 7.39 -10.32
CA ASP A 233 35.00 6.16 -9.52
C ASP A 233 33.60 5.85 -8.94
N THR A 234 32.94 6.84 -8.37
CA THR A 234 31.56 6.71 -7.84
C THR A 234 30.58 6.40 -8.96
N LEU A 235 30.68 7.10 -10.11
CA LEU A 235 29.82 6.86 -11.26
C LEU A 235 29.98 5.42 -11.77
N SER A 236 31.22 4.96 -11.98
CA SER A 236 31.52 3.62 -12.47
C SER A 236 30.97 2.54 -11.51
N LYS A 237 31.19 2.71 -10.20
CA LYS A 237 30.67 1.79 -9.18
C LYS A 237 29.14 1.72 -9.19
N MET A 238 28.47 2.86 -9.30
CA MET A 238 27.00 2.89 -9.29
C MET A 238 26.40 2.38 -10.60
N GLN A 239 27.06 2.60 -11.74
CA GLN A 239 26.67 1.99 -13.01
C GLN A 239 26.79 0.46 -12.96
N GLN A 240 27.89 -0.06 -12.42
CA GLN A 240 28.07 -1.49 -12.25
C GLN A 240 26.96 -2.09 -11.35
N LEU A 241 26.70 -1.47 -10.20
CA LEU A 241 25.64 -1.93 -9.29
C LEU A 241 24.25 -1.89 -9.95
N LYS A 242 23.95 -0.84 -10.73
CA LYS A 242 22.70 -0.74 -11.49
C LYS A 242 22.58 -1.85 -12.52
N GLN A 243 23.67 -2.15 -13.22
CA GLN A 243 23.71 -3.23 -14.21
C GLN A 243 23.52 -4.60 -13.55
N GLU A 244 24.20 -4.87 -12.44
CA GLU A 244 24.04 -6.10 -11.66
C GLU A 244 22.59 -6.29 -11.18
N GLU A 245 21.92 -5.22 -10.75
CA GLU A 245 20.49 -5.26 -10.38
C GLU A 245 19.59 -5.58 -11.58
N GLN A 246 19.88 -4.97 -12.74
CA GLN A 246 19.13 -5.22 -13.96
C GLN A 246 19.31 -6.67 -14.45
N GLU A 247 20.55 -7.16 -14.49
CA GLU A 247 20.86 -8.54 -14.85
C GLU A 247 20.19 -9.55 -13.89
N LYS A 248 20.21 -9.25 -12.57
CA LYS A 248 19.51 -10.05 -11.58
C LYS A 248 17.99 -10.06 -11.84
N LYS A 249 17.40 -8.91 -12.16
CA LYS A 249 15.97 -8.79 -12.48
C LYS A 249 15.62 -9.57 -13.74
N GLU A 250 16.43 -9.48 -14.79
CA GLU A 250 16.25 -10.24 -16.04
C GLU A 250 16.39 -11.75 -15.80
N LEU A 251 17.41 -12.16 -15.05
CA LEU A 251 17.58 -13.56 -14.66
C LEU A 251 16.35 -14.10 -13.93
N LEU A 252 15.78 -13.32 -13.00
CA LEU A 252 14.56 -13.71 -12.29
C LEU A 252 13.37 -13.87 -13.26
N GLN A 253 13.25 -13.06 -14.30
CA GLN A 253 12.17 -13.23 -15.29
C GLN A 253 12.26 -14.57 -16.03
N THR A 254 13.45 -15.15 -16.20
CA THR A 254 13.63 -16.47 -16.82
C THR A 254 13.06 -17.62 -15.96
N LEU A 255 12.76 -17.35 -14.69
CA LEU A 255 12.19 -18.34 -13.79
C LEU A 255 10.66 -18.44 -13.90
N LYS A 256 10.00 -17.56 -14.64
CA LYS A 256 8.56 -17.65 -14.89
C LYS A 256 8.21 -18.96 -15.60
N GLY A 257 7.07 -19.54 -15.23
CA GLY A 257 6.62 -20.82 -15.75
C GLY A 257 7.33 -22.05 -15.18
N ARG A 258 8.37 -21.88 -14.34
CA ARG A 258 9.02 -23.02 -13.69
C ARG A 258 8.24 -23.45 -12.45
N GLU A 259 8.10 -24.75 -12.24
CA GLU A 259 7.52 -25.30 -11.02
C GLU A 259 8.41 -25.00 -9.80
N ASN A 260 7.79 -24.73 -8.65
CA ASN A 260 8.49 -24.48 -7.39
C ASN A 260 8.87 -25.82 -6.74
N ILE A 261 9.92 -26.46 -7.24
CA ILE A 261 10.39 -27.78 -6.79
C ILE A 261 11.85 -27.65 -6.34
N THR A 262 12.16 -28.14 -5.15
CA THR A 262 13.50 -28.17 -4.60
C THR A 262 14.38 -29.20 -5.34
N ILE A 263 15.69 -29.18 -5.13
CA ILE A 263 16.64 -30.11 -5.78
C ILE A 263 16.30 -31.57 -5.44
N ASP A 264 15.86 -31.83 -4.21
CA ASP A 264 15.43 -33.16 -3.74
C ASP A 264 13.96 -33.48 -4.02
N GLY A 265 13.27 -32.68 -4.84
CA GLY A 265 11.95 -32.97 -5.41
C GLY A 265 10.74 -32.55 -4.58
N LYS A 266 10.91 -31.79 -3.49
CA LYS A 266 9.79 -31.27 -2.70
C LYS A 266 9.11 -30.13 -3.43
N LYS A 267 7.79 -30.24 -3.69
CA LYS A 267 6.95 -29.13 -4.20
C LYS A 267 6.61 -28.15 -3.10
N ILE A 268 6.73 -26.86 -3.39
CA ILE A 268 6.39 -25.77 -2.48
C ILE A 268 5.32 -24.91 -3.13
N MET A 269 4.27 -24.59 -2.41
CA MET A 269 3.26 -23.62 -2.83
C MET A 269 3.83 -22.21 -2.63
N LEU A 270 3.88 -21.43 -3.71
CA LEU A 270 4.41 -20.08 -3.69
C LEU A 270 3.32 -19.13 -4.17
N TYR A 271 2.75 -18.38 -3.23
CA TYR A 271 1.54 -17.59 -3.44
C TYR A 271 1.75 -16.11 -3.18
N ALA A 272 0.84 -15.29 -3.68
CA ALA A 272 0.87 -13.84 -3.48
C ALA A 272 -0.08 -13.40 -2.36
N ASN A 273 0.30 -12.32 -1.67
CA ASN A 273 -0.56 -11.57 -0.77
C ASN A 273 -1.09 -10.33 -1.49
N ILE A 274 -2.40 -10.09 -1.39
CA ILE A 274 -3.05 -8.92 -2.00
C ILE A 274 -4.07 -8.29 -1.05
N GLY A 275 -4.36 -7.00 -1.26
CA GLY A 275 -5.37 -6.25 -0.53
C GLY A 275 -6.63 -5.99 -1.34
N ASN A 276 -6.53 -5.94 -2.67
CA ASN A 276 -7.66 -5.64 -3.54
C ASN A 276 -7.52 -6.32 -4.91
N SER A 277 -8.57 -6.25 -5.73
CA SER A 277 -8.58 -6.86 -7.07
C SER A 277 -7.63 -6.19 -8.08
N LYS A 278 -7.21 -4.94 -7.84
CA LYS A 278 -6.24 -4.23 -8.70
C LYS A 278 -4.85 -4.89 -8.66
N ASP A 279 -4.52 -5.59 -7.57
CA ASP A 279 -3.26 -6.30 -7.40
C ASP A 279 -3.14 -7.57 -8.28
N LEU A 280 -4.27 -8.06 -8.83
CA LEU A 280 -4.29 -9.30 -9.64
C LEU A 280 -3.35 -9.26 -10.84
N ALA A 281 -3.22 -8.11 -11.50
CA ALA A 281 -2.27 -7.94 -12.59
C ALA A 281 -0.84 -8.23 -12.13
N ALA A 282 -0.43 -7.71 -10.98
CA ALA A 282 0.90 -7.95 -10.41
C ALA A 282 1.09 -9.42 -9.99
N VAL A 283 0.05 -10.09 -9.48
CA VAL A 283 0.06 -11.52 -9.14
C VAL A 283 0.38 -12.36 -10.39
N LEU A 284 -0.33 -12.11 -11.48
CA LEU A 284 -0.15 -12.83 -12.74
C LEU A 284 1.20 -12.49 -13.41
N GLN A 285 1.60 -11.22 -13.40
CA GLN A 285 2.89 -10.77 -13.95
C GLN A 285 4.09 -11.40 -13.24
N ASN A 286 4.00 -11.67 -11.94
CA ASN A 286 5.07 -12.30 -11.17
C ASN A 286 4.92 -13.82 -11.08
N ASP A 287 3.99 -14.41 -11.85
CA ASP A 287 3.80 -15.85 -11.97
C ASP A 287 3.57 -16.55 -10.64
N ALA A 288 2.77 -15.95 -9.75
CA ALA A 288 2.37 -16.59 -8.51
C ALA A 288 1.52 -17.84 -8.76
N GLY A 289 1.75 -18.89 -7.96
CA GLY A 289 1.01 -20.14 -8.04
C GLY A 289 -0.43 -20.04 -7.53
N GLY A 290 -0.75 -18.97 -6.78
CA GLY A 290 -2.06 -18.69 -6.20
C GLY A 290 -2.04 -17.41 -5.39
N ILE A 291 -3.12 -17.16 -4.65
CA ILE A 291 -3.22 -16.12 -3.63
C ILE A 291 -3.28 -16.81 -2.27
N GLY A 292 -2.26 -16.59 -1.44
CA GLY A 292 -2.17 -17.18 -0.09
C GLY A 292 -2.81 -16.31 0.98
N LEU A 293 -2.99 -15.01 0.68
CA LEU A 293 -3.70 -14.09 1.54
C LEU A 293 -4.39 -13.00 0.72
N PHE A 294 -5.71 -13.06 0.63
CA PHE A 294 -6.52 -11.91 0.27
C PHE A 294 -7.01 -11.24 1.56
N ARG A 295 -6.60 -10.00 1.77
CA ARG A 295 -6.95 -9.20 2.96
C ARG A 295 -8.30 -8.53 2.76
N SER A 296 -9.37 -9.18 3.22
CA SER A 296 -10.74 -8.69 2.99
C SER A 296 -11.08 -7.41 3.76
N GLU A 297 -10.31 -7.03 4.77
CA GLU A 297 -10.52 -5.80 5.53
C GLU A 297 -10.48 -4.53 4.67
N PHE A 298 -9.75 -4.51 3.56
CA PHE A 298 -9.75 -3.37 2.63
C PHE A 298 -11.12 -3.09 2.00
N LEU A 299 -12.03 -4.07 2.00
CA LEU A 299 -13.42 -3.85 1.57
C LEU A 299 -14.25 -3.03 2.57
N TYR A 300 -13.75 -2.90 3.77
CA TYR A 300 -14.41 -2.18 4.87
C TYR A 300 -13.76 -0.83 5.16
N LEU A 301 -12.45 -0.66 4.89
CA LEU A 301 -11.68 0.51 5.35
C LEU A 301 -11.99 1.81 4.61
N GLU A 302 -12.42 1.76 3.35
CA GLU A 302 -12.65 2.95 2.51
C GLU A 302 -14.15 3.25 2.34
N ARG A 303 -14.94 3.06 3.42
CA ARG A 303 -16.40 3.16 3.37
C ARG A 303 -16.98 3.82 4.62
N GLU A 304 -18.19 4.31 4.48
CA GLU A 304 -19.00 4.85 5.57
C GLU A 304 -20.04 3.85 6.10
N THR A 305 -20.23 2.71 5.42
CA THR A 305 -21.20 1.66 5.75
C THR A 305 -20.65 0.27 5.53
N PHE A 306 -21.23 -0.72 6.18
CA PHE A 306 -20.85 -2.13 5.95
C PHE A 306 -21.05 -2.53 4.48
N PRO A 307 -20.06 -3.22 3.89
CA PRO A 307 -20.23 -3.76 2.54
C PRO A 307 -21.34 -4.82 2.54
N THR A 308 -22.22 -4.73 1.55
CA THR A 308 -23.31 -5.69 1.36
C THR A 308 -22.79 -7.07 0.95
N GLU A 309 -23.61 -8.12 1.11
CA GLU A 309 -23.29 -9.46 0.62
C GLU A 309 -22.95 -9.45 -0.88
N GLU A 310 -23.72 -8.70 -1.69
CA GLU A 310 -23.53 -8.67 -3.13
C GLU A 310 -22.22 -7.97 -3.55
N GLU A 311 -21.89 -6.85 -2.93
CA GLU A 311 -20.61 -6.17 -3.19
C GLU A 311 -19.40 -7.05 -2.87
N GLN A 312 -19.43 -7.71 -1.71
CA GLN A 312 -18.39 -8.65 -1.32
C GLN A 312 -18.31 -9.84 -2.27
N PHE A 313 -19.47 -10.41 -2.63
CA PHE A 313 -19.57 -11.53 -3.57
C PHE A 313 -18.95 -11.20 -4.93
N GLN A 314 -19.26 -10.03 -5.51
CA GLN A 314 -18.73 -9.63 -6.81
C GLN A 314 -17.20 -9.52 -6.80
N ILE A 315 -16.63 -9.00 -5.72
CA ILE A 315 -15.17 -8.88 -5.59
C ILE A 315 -14.53 -10.25 -5.44
N TYR A 316 -15.02 -11.10 -4.53
CA TYR A 316 -14.46 -12.44 -4.32
C TYR A 316 -14.60 -13.32 -5.57
N ARG A 317 -15.73 -13.23 -6.28
CA ARG A 317 -15.95 -13.90 -7.55
C ARG A 317 -14.96 -13.43 -8.62
N THR A 318 -14.79 -12.12 -8.78
CA THR A 318 -13.83 -11.56 -9.74
C THR A 318 -12.43 -12.09 -9.50
N VAL A 319 -11.99 -12.15 -8.24
CA VAL A 319 -10.68 -12.71 -7.88
C VAL A 319 -10.60 -14.20 -8.22
N ALA A 320 -11.61 -14.99 -7.86
CA ALA A 320 -11.64 -16.43 -8.10
C ALA A 320 -11.62 -16.76 -9.61
N GLU A 321 -12.43 -16.06 -10.40
CA GLU A 321 -12.49 -16.23 -11.87
C GLU A 321 -11.17 -15.80 -12.53
N THR A 322 -10.60 -14.65 -12.13
CA THR A 322 -9.34 -14.14 -12.71
C THR A 322 -8.17 -15.08 -12.44
N MET A 323 -8.15 -15.76 -11.30
CA MET A 323 -7.12 -16.73 -10.95
C MET A 323 -7.26 -18.07 -11.70
N ALA A 324 -8.34 -18.26 -12.46
CA ALA A 324 -8.50 -19.38 -13.42
C ALA A 324 -8.18 -20.76 -12.81
N GLY A 325 -8.74 -21.08 -11.65
CA GLY A 325 -8.56 -22.36 -10.94
C GLY A 325 -7.32 -22.44 -10.05
N LYS A 326 -6.41 -21.44 -10.08
CA LYS A 326 -5.35 -21.34 -9.06
C LYS A 326 -5.97 -21.07 -7.68
N PRO A 327 -5.36 -21.57 -6.58
CA PRO A 327 -5.87 -21.37 -5.23
C PRO A 327 -5.97 -19.89 -4.84
N VAL A 328 -7.05 -19.56 -4.14
CA VAL A 328 -7.30 -18.23 -3.56
C VAL A 328 -7.73 -18.40 -2.11
N ILE A 329 -6.90 -17.96 -1.17
CA ILE A 329 -7.21 -17.99 0.26
C ILE A 329 -7.68 -16.61 0.67
N ILE A 330 -8.93 -16.51 1.12
CA ILE A 330 -9.55 -15.26 1.54
C ILE A 330 -9.65 -15.26 3.06
N ARG A 331 -8.98 -14.29 3.69
CA ARG A 331 -9.08 -14.08 5.13
C ARG A 331 -10.39 -13.35 5.44
N THR A 332 -11.14 -13.83 6.43
CA THR A 332 -12.30 -13.11 6.94
C THR A 332 -11.86 -11.81 7.64
N LEU A 333 -12.83 -11.00 8.00
CA LEU A 333 -12.63 -9.69 8.61
C LEU A 333 -11.52 -9.68 9.66
N ASP A 334 -10.53 -8.77 9.47
CA ASP A 334 -9.46 -8.49 10.43
C ASP A 334 -9.36 -6.96 10.66
N ILE A 335 -10.43 -6.41 11.23
CA ILE A 335 -10.53 -5.01 11.68
C ILE A 335 -10.36 -4.96 13.19
N GLY A 336 -9.94 -3.81 13.68
CA GLY A 336 -9.58 -3.54 15.07
C GLY A 336 -8.12 -3.15 15.19
N ALA A 337 -7.64 -2.88 16.39
CA ALA A 337 -6.30 -2.39 16.66
C ALA A 337 -5.97 -1.08 15.91
N ASP A 338 -5.16 -1.18 14.87
CA ASP A 338 -4.69 -0.08 14.03
C ASP A 338 -5.66 0.31 12.90
N LYS A 339 -6.66 -0.56 12.62
CA LYS A 339 -7.61 -0.39 11.52
C LYS A 339 -8.96 0.03 12.05
N LYS A 340 -9.21 1.33 12.12
CA LYS A 340 -10.47 1.89 12.62
C LYS A 340 -11.44 2.17 11.47
N CYS A 341 -12.70 1.85 11.72
CA CYS A 341 -13.84 2.23 10.89
C CYS A 341 -14.93 2.78 11.81
N ASP A 342 -15.28 4.04 11.69
CA ASP A 342 -16.21 4.72 12.60
C ASP A 342 -17.58 4.05 12.65
N TYR A 343 -18.07 3.55 11.52
CA TYR A 343 -19.37 2.88 11.42
C TYR A 343 -19.43 1.50 12.12
N PHE A 344 -18.29 0.97 12.61
CA PHE A 344 -18.28 -0.18 13.50
C PHE A 344 -18.72 0.18 14.93
N GLU A 345 -18.71 1.47 15.28
CA GLU A 345 -19.08 1.97 16.61
C GLU A 345 -18.37 1.22 17.74
N MET A 346 -17.07 0.97 17.56
CA MET A 346 -16.27 0.28 18.56
C MET A 346 -15.85 1.24 19.68
N GLU A 347 -16.06 0.81 20.92
CA GLU A 347 -15.58 1.56 22.09
C GLU A 347 -14.05 1.68 22.05
N PRO A 348 -13.49 2.84 22.48
CA PRO A 348 -12.05 2.98 22.60
C PRO A 348 -11.47 2.00 23.63
N GLU A 349 -10.39 1.32 23.26
CA GLU A 349 -9.69 0.36 24.12
C GLU A 349 -8.28 0.86 24.43
N GLU A 350 -7.79 0.62 25.65
CA GLU A 350 -6.42 0.98 26.04
C GLU A 350 -5.35 0.18 25.27
N ASN A 351 -5.67 -1.07 24.91
CA ASN A 351 -4.78 -1.97 24.18
C ASN A 351 -5.50 -2.58 22.97
N PRO A 352 -5.78 -1.82 21.91
CA PRO A 352 -6.62 -2.28 20.79
C PRO A 352 -6.11 -3.55 20.11
N ALA A 353 -4.80 -3.77 20.06
CA ALA A 353 -4.23 -4.98 19.47
C ALA A 353 -4.61 -6.27 20.24
N MET A 354 -4.90 -6.16 21.53
CA MET A 354 -5.33 -7.25 22.40
C MET A 354 -6.85 -7.22 22.69
N GLY A 355 -7.56 -6.27 22.11
CA GLY A 355 -8.97 -6.01 22.35
C GLY A 355 -9.92 -6.79 21.45
N CYS A 356 -11.11 -6.20 21.23
CA CYS A 356 -12.15 -6.75 20.35
C CYS A 356 -11.79 -6.49 18.89
N ARG A 357 -11.17 -7.47 18.24
CA ARG A 357 -10.75 -7.41 16.82
C ARG A 357 -11.00 -8.73 16.11
N ALA A 358 -11.01 -8.68 14.77
CA ALA A 358 -11.02 -9.85 13.90
C ALA A 358 -12.14 -10.85 14.25
N ILE A 359 -11.81 -12.11 14.50
CA ILE A 359 -12.82 -13.15 14.81
C ILE A 359 -13.65 -12.81 16.06
N ARG A 360 -13.11 -12.05 17.01
CA ARG A 360 -13.86 -11.65 18.20
C ARG A 360 -15.04 -10.75 17.82
N ILE A 361 -14.86 -9.82 16.87
CA ILE A 361 -15.97 -9.04 16.31
C ILE A 361 -16.95 -9.98 15.61
N CYS A 362 -16.45 -10.87 14.77
CA CYS A 362 -17.29 -11.82 14.01
C CYS A 362 -18.18 -12.70 14.91
N LEU A 363 -17.66 -13.16 16.04
CA LEU A 363 -18.40 -14.01 16.99
C LEU A 363 -19.35 -13.23 17.89
N THR A 364 -19.07 -11.94 18.17
CA THR A 364 -19.94 -11.07 18.97
C THR A 364 -21.00 -10.37 18.12
N ARG A 365 -20.73 -10.17 16.83
CA ARG A 365 -21.63 -9.56 15.84
C ARG A 365 -21.85 -10.49 14.65
N PRO A 366 -22.55 -11.62 14.84
CA PRO A 366 -22.67 -12.68 13.83
C PRO A 366 -23.37 -12.22 12.54
N GLU A 367 -24.16 -11.16 12.56
CA GLU A 367 -24.79 -10.58 11.37
C GLU A 367 -23.76 -10.08 10.35
N ILE A 368 -22.66 -9.44 10.81
CA ILE A 368 -21.56 -9.01 9.93
C ILE A 368 -20.84 -10.23 9.35
N PHE A 369 -20.57 -11.20 10.21
CA PHE A 369 -19.86 -12.41 9.84
C PHE A 369 -20.65 -13.27 8.85
N LYS A 370 -21.94 -13.46 9.08
CA LYS A 370 -22.82 -14.21 8.17
C LYS A 370 -22.88 -13.56 6.79
N THR A 371 -22.98 -12.22 6.72
CA THR A 371 -22.95 -11.48 5.46
C THR A 371 -21.69 -11.79 4.66
N GLN A 372 -20.52 -11.77 5.31
CA GLN A 372 -19.25 -12.09 4.67
C GLN A 372 -19.17 -13.58 4.27
N LEU A 373 -19.55 -14.49 5.16
CA LEU A 373 -19.54 -15.94 4.86
C LEU A 373 -20.45 -16.28 3.69
N ARG A 374 -21.66 -15.73 3.62
CA ARG A 374 -22.58 -15.93 2.49
C ARG A 374 -21.92 -15.53 1.17
N ALA A 375 -21.28 -14.35 1.12
CA ALA A 375 -20.55 -13.89 -0.05
C ALA A 375 -19.38 -14.83 -0.43
N LEU A 376 -18.62 -15.31 0.57
CA LEU A 376 -17.49 -16.23 0.36
C LEU A 376 -17.94 -17.59 -0.17
N PHE A 377 -19.00 -18.19 0.43
CA PHE A 377 -19.56 -19.45 -0.04
C PHE A 377 -20.13 -19.35 -1.46
N ARG A 378 -20.85 -18.27 -1.79
CA ARG A 378 -21.34 -18.01 -3.14
C ARG A 378 -20.18 -17.90 -4.14
N ALA A 379 -19.14 -17.13 -3.80
CA ALA A 379 -17.98 -16.93 -4.66
C ALA A 379 -17.18 -18.22 -4.90
N SER A 380 -17.16 -19.14 -3.94
CA SER A 380 -16.42 -20.40 -4.07
C SER A 380 -16.98 -21.35 -5.14
N ALA A 381 -18.18 -21.11 -5.65
CA ALA A 381 -18.71 -21.82 -6.84
C ALA A 381 -18.00 -21.42 -8.15
N PHE A 382 -17.24 -20.33 -8.17
CA PHE A 382 -16.62 -19.75 -9.37
C PHE A 382 -15.11 -19.96 -9.47
N GLY A 383 -14.50 -20.66 -8.51
CA GLY A 383 -13.06 -20.93 -8.54
C GLY A 383 -12.58 -21.73 -7.33
N ASN A 384 -11.28 -21.93 -7.23
CA ASN A 384 -10.64 -22.69 -6.15
C ASN A 384 -10.39 -21.79 -4.92
N SER A 385 -11.46 -21.43 -4.23
CA SER A 385 -11.40 -20.54 -3.05
C SER A 385 -11.28 -21.34 -1.74
N SER A 386 -10.60 -20.76 -0.76
CA SER A 386 -10.50 -21.24 0.62
C SER A 386 -10.77 -20.08 1.57
N ILE A 387 -11.30 -20.37 2.76
CA ILE A 387 -11.60 -19.38 3.79
C ILE A 387 -10.58 -19.52 4.92
N MET A 388 -10.07 -18.42 5.43
CA MET A 388 -9.12 -18.38 6.54
C MET A 388 -9.61 -17.46 7.65
N TYR A 389 -9.65 -17.97 8.89
CA TYR A 389 -10.12 -17.24 10.07
C TYR A 389 -8.95 -16.70 10.87
N PRO A 390 -8.86 -15.36 11.10
CA PRO A 390 -7.77 -14.73 11.83
C PRO A 390 -7.97 -14.78 13.35
N MET A 391 -6.91 -14.53 14.12
CA MET A 391 -6.91 -14.28 15.57
C MET A 391 -7.51 -15.40 16.44
N ILE A 392 -7.44 -16.63 15.99
CA ILE A 392 -7.92 -17.81 16.74
C ILE A 392 -7.03 -18.06 17.96
N ILE A 393 -7.65 -18.45 19.08
CA ILE A 393 -6.95 -18.81 20.33
C ILE A 393 -7.41 -20.16 20.91
N SER A 394 -8.55 -20.71 20.46
CA SER A 394 -9.10 -21.95 21.03
C SER A 394 -9.85 -22.80 20.01
N VAL A 395 -10.08 -24.07 20.37
CA VAL A 395 -10.90 -25.02 19.60
C VAL A 395 -12.39 -24.62 19.67
N GLU A 396 -12.82 -24.05 20.78
CA GLU A 396 -14.20 -23.58 20.99
C GLU A 396 -14.57 -22.48 20.00
N GLU A 397 -13.63 -21.55 19.69
CA GLU A 397 -13.86 -20.55 18.65
C GLU A 397 -14.07 -21.19 17.28
N VAL A 398 -13.27 -22.21 16.93
CA VAL A 398 -13.43 -22.96 15.67
C VAL A 398 -14.76 -23.69 15.62
N HIS A 399 -15.20 -24.30 16.72
CA HIS A 399 -16.52 -24.95 16.80
C HIS A 399 -17.63 -23.92 16.60
N ARG A 400 -17.53 -22.75 17.24
CA ARG A 400 -18.52 -21.68 17.06
C ARG A 400 -18.57 -21.16 15.63
N ILE A 401 -17.43 -21.04 14.97
CA ILE A 401 -17.36 -20.70 13.54
C ILE A 401 -18.10 -21.75 12.70
N LYS A 402 -17.85 -23.05 12.96
CA LYS A 402 -18.49 -24.15 12.24
C LYS A 402 -20.03 -24.15 12.40
N GLU A 403 -20.53 -23.78 13.58
CA GLU A 403 -21.98 -23.63 13.80
C GLU A 403 -22.54 -22.51 12.90
N ILE A 404 -21.91 -21.33 12.89
CA ILE A 404 -22.34 -20.20 12.05
C ILE A 404 -22.25 -20.56 10.55
N VAL A 405 -21.20 -21.27 10.14
CA VAL A 405 -21.03 -21.77 8.77
C VAL A 405 -22.17 -22.72 8.40
N ALA A 406 -22.57 -23.62 9.31
CA ALA A 406 -23.67 -24.54 9.07
C ALA A 406 -24.99 -23.78 8.88
N GLU A 407 -25.27 -22.78 9.72
CA GLU A 407 -26.42 -21.89 9.58
C GLU A 407 -26.43 -21.19 8.22
N VAL A 408 -25.30 -20.61 7.81
CA VAL A 408 -25.15 -19.92 6.50
C VAL A 408 -25.41 -20.88 5.33
N LYS A 409 -24.85 -22.09 5.36
CA LYS A 409 -25.08 -23.09 4.30
C LYS A 409 -26.56 -23.52 4.24
N GLN A 410 -27.20 -23.67 5.38
CA GLN A 410 -28.62 -23.97 5.46
C GLN A 410 -29.43 -22.83 4.82
N GLU A 411 -29.18 -21.57 5.20
CA GLU A 411 -29.85 -20.40 4.64
C GLU A 411 -29.71 -20.32 3.12
N LEU A 412 -28.49 -20.51 2.59
CA LEU A 412 -28.22 -20.49 1.15
C LEU A 412 -28.96 -21.62 0.42
N THR A 413 -29.01 -22.81 1.02
CA THR A 413 -29.72 -23.97 0.48
C THR A 413 -31.22 -23.72 0.41
N GLU A 414 -31.84 -23.21 1.50
CA GLU A 414 -33.26 -22.89 1.57
C GLU A 414 -33.67 -21.82 0.57
N GLN A 415 -32.75 -20.88 0.26
CA GLN A 415 -32.96 -19.82 -0.74
C GLN A 415 -32.65 -20.27 -2.17
N GLY A 416 -32.17 -21.50 -2.38
CA GLY A 416 -31.79 -22.02 -3.69
C GLY A 416 -30.58 -21.30 -4.33
N VAL A 417 -29.73 -20.69 -3.50
CA VAL A 417 -28.53 -19.99 -3.94
C VAL A 417 -27.38 -20.99 -4.10
N ALA A 418 -26.75 -21.01 -5.27
CA ALA A 418 -25.60 -21.88 -5.55
C ALA A 418 -24.37 -21.45 -4.76
N PHE A 419 -23.66 -22.39 -4.17
CA PHE A 419 -22.40 -22.19 -3.47
C PHE A 419 -21.48 -23.42 -3.58
N GLY A 420 -20.18 -23.24 -3.33
CA GLY A 420 -19.20 -24.33 -3.32
C GLY A 420 -18.85 -24.80 -1.91
N GLU A 421 -17.88 -25.71 -1.84
CA GLU A 421 -17.34 -26.25 -0.59
C GLU A 421 -15.86 -25.82 -0.42
N PRO A 422 -15.60 -24.56 -0.04
CA PRO A 422 -14.24 -24.08 0.14
C PRO A 422 -13.58 -24.77 1.33
N LYS A 423 -12.28 -25.04 1.23
CA LYS A 423 -11.47 -25.45 2.39
C LYS A 423 -11.47 -24.33 3.42
N GLN A 424 -11.46 -24.73 4.69
CA GLN A 424 -11.50 -23.80 5.82
C GLN A 424 -10.27 -23.98 6.69
N GLY A 425 -9.47 -22.94 6.82
CA GLY A 425 -8.27 -22.93 7.65
C GLY A 425 -8.27 -21.77 8.64
N ILE A 426 -7.26 -21.74 9.46
CA ILE A 426 -7.08 -20.68 10.46
C ILE A 426 -5.71 -20.03 10.33
N MET A 427 -5.62 -18.77 10.71
CA MET A 427 -4.37 -18.09 10.89
C MET A 427 -3.79 -18.40 12.27
N ILE A 428 -2.59 -18.94 12.30
CA ILE A 428 -1.83 -19.16 13.55
C ILE A 428 -0.96 -17.92 13.77
N GLU A 429 -1.44 -17.03 14.62
CA GLU A 429 -0.78 -15.73 14.85
C GLU A 429 -0.81 -15.29 16.32
N THR A 430 -1.29 -16.15 17.19
CA THR A 430 -1.24 -15.96 18.63
C THR A 430 -0.44 -17.08 19.30
N PRO A 431 0.33 -16.81 20.36
CA PRO A 431 1.01 -17.87 21.12
C PRO A 431 0.07 -18.96 21.63
N ALA A 432 -1.18 -18.61 21.96
CA ALA A 432 -2.20 -19.58 22.36
C ALA A 432 -2.52 -20.57 21.23
N ALA A 433 -2.74 -20.08 20.00
CA ALA A 433 -2.98 -20.95 18.84
C ALA A 433 -1.78 -21.87 18.54
N VAL A 434 -0.54 -21.39 18.72
CA VAL A 434 0.65 -22.23 18.58
C VAL A 434 0.62 -23.37 19.57
N MET A 435 0.37 -23.09 20.85
CA MET A 435 0.32 -24.11 21.90
C MET A 435 -0.81 -25.11 21.72
N MET A 436 -1.93 -24.67 21.14
CA MET A 436 -3.10 -25.51 20.84
C MET A 436 -3.10 -26.08 19.41
N SER A 437 -2.00 -25.92 18.67
CA SER A 437 -1.95 -26.29 17.25
C SER A 437 -2.19 -27.78 16.97
N ALA A 438 -1.86 -28.68 17.92
CA ALA A 438 -2.12 -30.11 17.75
C ALA A 438 -3.62 -30.45 17.81
N GLU A 439 -4.39 -29.75 18.63
CA GLU A 439 -5.82 -29.87 18.75
C GLU A 439 -6.54 -29.16 17.58
N LEU A 440 -6.13 -27.94 17.29
CA LEU A 440 -6.68 -27.11 16.22
C LEU A 440 -6.49 -27.76 14.84
N ALA A 441 -5.37 -28.46 14.60
CA ALA A 441 -5.10 -29.14 13.34
C ALA A 441 -6.11 -30.26 12.99
N LYS A 442 -6.85 -30.78 13.97
CA LYS A 442 -7.90 -31.78 13.77
C LYS A 442 -9.21 -31.17 13.30
N GLU A 443 -9.35 -29.87 13.44
CA GLU A 443 -10.60 -29.14 13.22
C GLU A 443 -10.63 -28.37 11.90
N VAL A 444 -9.50 -28.23 11.20
CA VAL A 444 -9.39 -27.37 10.02
C VAL A 444 -8.61 -28.05 8.89
N ASP A 445 -8.69 -27.52 7.68
CA ASP A 445 -8.07 -28.08 6.48
C ASP A 445 -6.62 -27.62 6.28
N PHE A 446 -6.21 -26.50 6.91
CA PHE A 446 -4.86 -25.96 6.79
C PHE A 446 -4.55 -24.90 7.86
N PHE A 447 -3.27 -24.65 8.05
CA PHE A 447 -2.76 -23.51 8.81
C PHE A 447 -2.04 -22.52 7.92
N SER A 448 -2.23 -21.23 8.19
CA SER A 448 -1.41 -20.15 7.66
C SER A 448 -0.83 -19.33 8.81
N ILE A 449 0.49 -19.22 8.89
CA ILE A 449 1.17 -18.59 10.03
C ILE A 449 1.30 -17.10 9.76
N GLY A 450 0.61 -16.26 10.55
CA GLY A 450 0.67 -14.81 10.52
C GLY A 450 1.86 -14.31 11.35
N THR A 451 3.05 -14.31 10.76
CA THR A 451 4.31 -14.07 11.50
C THR A 451 4.42 -12.69 12.12
N ASN A 452 3.75 -11.67 11.56
CA ASN A 452 3.80 -10.31 12.09
C ASN A 452 3.14 -10.22 13.47
N ASP A 453 1.87 -10.67 13.56
CA ASP A 453 1.14 -10.67 14.83
C ASP A 453 1.70 -11.72 15.79
N LEU A 454 2.14 -12.89 15.30
CA LEU A 454 2.81 -13.88 16.13
C LEU A 454 4.07 -13.30 16.80
N THR A 455 4.89 -12.55 16.06
CA THR A 455 6.09 -11.89 16.62
C THR A 455 5.69 -10.85 17.65
N GLN A 456 4.73 -9.98 17.31
CA GLN A 456 4.21 -8.93 18.20
C GLN A 456 3.75 -9.49 19.54
N TYR A 457 2.90 -10.51 19.52
CA TYR A 457 2.35 -11.11 20.76
C TYR A 457 3.37 -11.96 21.52
N THR A 458 4.28 -12.63 20.81
CA THR A 458 5.33 -13.44 21.45
C THR A 458 6.36 -12.59 22.19
N LEU A 459 6.75 -11.47 21.59
CA LEU A 459 7.73 -10.56 22.18
C LEU A 459 7.09 -9.47 23.06
N ALA A 460 5.76 -9.39 23.08
CA ALA A 460 5.00 -8.31 23.75
C ALA A 460 5.44 -6.91 23.31
N ILE A 461 5.63 -6.72 22.01
CA ILE A 461 6.10 -5.48 21.39
C ILE A 461 5.06 -5.02 20.37
N ASP A 462 4.60 -3.78 20.50
CA ASP A 462 3.82 -3.13 19.45
C ASP A 462 4.71 -2.77 18.27
N ARG A 463 4.53 -3.47 17.14
CA ARG A 463 5.31 -3.30 15.89
C ARG A 463 5.08 -1.95 15.20
N GLN A 464 4.05 -1.21 15.61
CA GLN A 464 3.77 0.12 15.07
C GLN A 464 4.41 1.24 15.89
N ASN A 465 5.00 0.92 17.04
CA ASN A 465 5.66 1.88 17.88
C ASN A 465 7.14 2.03 17.49
N PRO A 466 7.53 3.11 16.77
CA PRO A 466 8.91 3.29 16.29
C PRO A 466 9.95 3.33 17.41
N LYS A 467 9.53 3.60 18.66
CA LYS A 467 10.44 3.58 19.82
C LYS A 467 10.89 2.18 20.21
N LEU A 468 10.19 1.16 19.73
CA LEU A 468 10.47 -0.25 20.03
C LEU A 468 11.15 -0.99 18.87
N ASP A 469 11.46 -0.34 17.74
CA ASP A 469 12.08 -0.96 16.58
C ASP A 469 13.38 -1.70 16.93
N ALA A 470 14.18 -1.15 17.85
CA ALA A 470 15.43 -1.80 18.29
C ALA A 470 15.23 -3.10 19.09
N PHE A 471 14.02 -3.36 19.58
CA PHE A 471 13.66 -4.56 20.35
C PHE A 471 12.84 -5.56 19.50
N TYR A 472 12.27 -5.12 18.38
CA TYR A 472 11.47 -5.96 17.50
C TYR A 472 12.38 -6.79 16.60
N ASP A 473 12.49 -8.09 16.92
CA ASP A 473 13.28 -9.05 16.15
C ASP A 473 12.37 -10.15 15.56
N PRO A 474 11.99 -10.07 14.28
CA PRO A 474 11.17 -11.09 13.64
C PRO A 474 11.91 -12.43 13.47
N HIS A 475 13.27 -12.44 13.55
CA HIS A 475 14.09 -13.66 13.51
C HIS A 475 14.30 -14.29 14.90
N HIS A 476 13.60 -13.79 15.91
CA HIS A 476 13.79 -14.23 17.29
C HIS A 476 13.61 -15.76 17.42
N PRO A 477 14.53 -16.47 18.12
CA PRO A 477 14.48 -17.95 18.21
C PRO A 477 13.17 -18.51 18.75
N ALA A 478 12.45 -17.77 19.60
CA ALA A 478 11.14 -18.20 20.09
C ALA A 478 10.11 -18.27 18.97
N VAL A 479 10.06 -17.26 18.09
CA VAL A 479 9.14 -17.22 16.93
C VAL A 479 9.44 -18.38 15.98
N LEU A 480 10.72 -18.60 15.66
CA LEU A 480 11.14 -19.68 14.78
C LEU A 480 10.82 -21.08 15.35
N ARG A 481 10.93 -21.27 16.66
CA ARG A 481 10.52 -22.52 17.33
C ARG A 481 9.00 -22.72 17.29
N MET A 482 8.23 -21.63 17.45
CA MET A 482 6.78 -21.68 17.34
C MET A 482 6.34 -22.07 15.93
N ILE A 483 6.95 -21.50 14.88
CA ILE A 483 6.70 -21.88 13.49
C ILE A 483 6.95 -23.37 13.28
N GLN A 484 8.09 -23.88 13.74
CA GLN A 484 8.43 -25.31 13.64
C GLN A 484 7.38 -26.19 14.33
N MET A 485 6.97 -25.85 15.57
CA MET A 485 5.96 -26.59 16.32
C MET A 485 4.63 -26.66 15.56
N VAL A 486 4.18 -25.55 14.97
CA VAL A 486 2.95 -25.48 14.18
C VAL A 486 3.03 -26.39 12.96
N VAL A 487 4.13 -26.34 12.19
CA VAL A 487 4.33 -27.19 11.02
C VAL A 487 4.32 -28.67 11.40
N GLU A 488 5.04 -29.05 12.45
CA GLU A 488 5.06 -30.44 12.92
C GLU A 488 3.67 -30.96 13.35
N ASN A 489 2.90 -30.13 14.07
CA ASN A 489 1.56 -30.50 14.51
C ASN A 489 0.56 -30.58 13.35
N ALA A 490 0.66 -29.68 12.38
CA ALA A 490 -0.12 -29.73 11.14
C ALA A 490 0.14 -31.05 10.38
N HIS A 491 1.41 -31.40 10.17
CA HIS A 491 1.79 -32.61 9.46
C HIS A 491 1.36 -33.88 10.17
N LYS A 492 1.45 -33.92 11.52
CA LYS A 492 0.94 -35.06 12.31
C LYS A 492 -0.57 -35.26 12.13
N ALA A 493 -1.32 -34.19 11.89
CA ALA A 493 -2.75 -34.22 11.62
C ALA A 493 -3.11 -34.42 10.13
N GLY A 494 -2.11 -34.40 9.24
CA GLY A 494 -2.30 -34.59 7.79
C GLY A 494 -2.76 -33.33 7.05
N ILE A 495 -2.61 -32.15 7.64
CA ILE A 495 -2.88 -30.86 7.01
C ILE A 495 -1.57 -30.14 6.67
N TRP A 496 -1.61 -29.21 5.70
CA TRP A 496 -0.47 -28.40 5.35
C TRP A 496 -0.38 -27.12 6.20
N ALA A 497 0.83 -26.57 6.34
CA ALA A 497 1.10 -25.31 7.02
C ALA A 497 1.92 -24.36 6.14
N GLY A 498 1.44 -23.13 5.99
CA GLY A 498 2.10 -22.06 5.25
C GLY A 498 2.44 -20.85 6.11
N ILE A 499 3.15 -19.90 5.51
CA ILE A 499 3.51 -18.60 6.09
C ILE A 499 2.97 -17.50 5.20
N CYS A 500 2.12 -16.62 5.74
CA CYS A 500 1.56 -15.47 5.01
C CYS A 500 2.02 -14.10 5.55
N GLY A 501 2.81 -14.06 6.62
CA GLY A 501 3.42 -12.85 7.15
C GLY A 501 4.66 -12.42 6.35
N GLU A 502 5.27 -11.31 6.77
CA GLU A 502 6.44 -10.73 6.07
C GLU A 502 7.64 -11.69 6.00
N LEU A 503 7.80 -12.57 7.00
CA LEU A 503 8.86 -13.58 6.98
C LEU A 503 8.76 -14.55 5.78
N GLY A 504 7.57 -14.72 5.18
CA GLY A 504 7.40 -15.52 3.97
C GLY A 504 8.23 -15.01 2.78
N ALA A 505 8.49 -13.69 2.74
CA ALA A 505 9.31 -13.04 1.72
C ALA A 505 10.82 -12.99 2.08
N ASP A 506 11.18 -13.36 3.31
CA ASP A 506 12.56 -13.25 3.79
C ASP A 506 13.44 -14.32 3.15
N THR A 507 14.26 -13.88 2.21
CA THR A 507 15.16 -14.76 1.47
C THR A 507 16.27 -15.38 2.34
N THR A 508 16.56 -14.81 3.51
CA THR A 508 17.56 -15.35 4.44
C THR A 508 17.02 -16.53 5.25
N LEU A 509 15.70 -16.57 5.46
CA LEU A 509 15.02 -17.63 6.19
C LEU A 509 14.39 -18.71 5.29
N THR A 510 14.24 -18.45 3.98
CA THR A 510 13.55 -19.37 3.06
C THR A 510 14.07 -20.80 3.18
N ARG A 511 15.40 -21.03 3.12
CA ARG A 511 15.99 -22.38 3.25
C ARG A 511 15.63 -23.05 4.57
N ARG A 512 15.64 -22.29 5.65
CA ARG A 512 15.29 -22.77 6.99
C ARG A 512 13.81 -23.17 7.08
N PHE A 513 12.90 -22.36 6.50
CA PHE A 513 11.48 -22.71 6.44
C PHE A 513 11.23 -23.99 5.65
N LEU A 514 11.93 -24.17 4.53
CA LEU A 514 11.87 -25.41 3.76
C LEU A 514 12.36 -26.62 4.56
N ALA A 515 13.44 -26.46 5.34
CA ALA A 515 13.97 -27.49 6.22
C ALA A 515 13.00 -27.85 7.37
N MET A 516 12.31 -26.84 7.94
CA MET A 516 11.23 -27.04 8.93
C MET A 516 10.04 -27.80 8.37
N GLY A 517 9.88 -27.81 7.04
CA GLY A 517 8.79 -28.50 6.37
C GLY A 517 7.63 -27.60 5.94
N VAL A 518 7.77 -26.29 5.99
CA VAL A 518 6.76 -25.36 5.50
C VAL A 518 6.35 -25.72 4.07
N ASP A 519 5.04 -25.80 3.81
CA ASP A 519 4.47 -26.25 2.55
C ASP A 519 4.13 -25.09 1.62
N GLU A 520 3.82 -23.92 2.18
CA GLU A 520 3.40 -22.74 1.46
C GLU A 520 4.11 -21.48 1.98
N LEU A 521 4.54 -20.63 1.05
CA LEU A 521 5.05 -19.29 1.34
C LEU A 521 4.26 -18.28 0.53
N SER A 522 3.62 -17.32 1.20
CA SER A 522 2.93 -16.23 0.53
C SER A 522 3.47 -14.85 0.91
N MET A 523 3.55 -13.98 -0.08
CA MET A 523 4.27 -12.74 -0.01
C MET A 523 3.75 -11.69 -1.00
N SER A 524 4.26 -10.48 -0.95
CA SER A 524 3.99 -9.49 -1.99
C SER A 524 4.39 -10.04 -3.38
N PRO A 525 3.65 -9.74 -4.45
CA PRO A 525 3.90 -10.29 -5.79
C PRO A 525 5.36 -10.16 -6.26
N GLY A 526 6.01 -9.02 -5.99
CA GLY A 526 7.40 -8.78 -6.38
C GLY A 526 8.43 -9.71 -5.73
N SER A 527 8.10 -10.37 -4.62
CA SER A 527 8.98 -11.31 -3.90
C SER A 527 8.90 -12.75 -4.40
N ILE A 528 7.94 -13.07 -5.27
CA ILE A 528 7.70 -14.43 -5.78
C ILE A 528 8.95 -14.99 -6.49
N LEU A 529 9.47 -14.28 -7.46
CA LEU A 529 10.59 -14.78 -8.27
C LEU A 529 11.91 -14.88 -7.49
N PRO A 530 12.27 -13.92 -6.60
CA PRO A 530 13.41 -14.08 -5.69
C PRO A 530 13.34 -15.34 -4.82
N VAL A 531 12.19 -15.60 -4.20
CA VAL A 531 12.01 -16.79 -3.34
C VAL A 531 11.97 -18.06 -4.18
N ARG A 532 11.36 -18.05 -5.38
CA ARG A 532 11.41 -19.18 -6.33
C ARG A 532 12.84 -19.58 -6.64
N LYS A 533 13.72 -18.62 -6.91
CA LYS A 533 15.14 -18.90 -7.15
C LYS A 533 15.75 -19.72 -6.00
N ILE A 534 15.50 -19.32 -4.76
CA ILE A 534 16.04 -20.03 -3.58
C ILE A 534 15.45 -21.44 -3.49
N ILE A 535 14.14 -21.60 -3.70
CA ILE A 535 13.49 -22.91 -3.69
C ILE A 535 14.17 -23.85 -4.69
N LEU A 536 14.38 -23.40 -5.93
CA LEU A 536 15.01 -24.18 -7.01
C LEU A 536 16.48 -24.54 -6.73
N GLU A 537 17.18 -23.77 -5.88
CA GLU A 537 18.57 -23.96 -5.50
C GLU A 537 18.73 -24.71 -4.17
N THR A 538 17.64 -25.08 -3.49
CA THR A 538 17.65 -25.68 -2.16
C THR A 538 17.52 -27.20 -2.22
N ASP A 539 18.37 -27.90 -1.50
CA ASP A 539 18.26 -29.32 -1.17
C ASP A 539 17.80 -29.41 0.30
N VAL A 540 16.53 -29.73 0.51
CA VAL A 540 15.92 -29.72 1.85
C VAL A 540 16.53 -30.77 2.77
N THR A 541 16.94 -31.91 2.22
CA THR A 541 17.58 -32.98 3.01
C THR A 541 18.88 -32.48 3.62
N LYS A 542 19.74 -31.83 2.83
CA LYS A 542 20.99 -31.23 3.33
C LYS A 542 20.76 -30.08 4.32
N GLU A 543 19.74 -29.25 4.06
CA GLU A 543 19.42 -28.14 4.97
C GLU A 543 18.93 -28.64 6.34
N ARG A 544 18.22 -29.77 6.40
CA ARG A 544 17.83 -30.41 7.67
C ARG A 544 19.03 -30.90 8.46
N GLU A 545 19.97 -31.55 7.81
CA GLU A 545 21.22 -32.01 8.43
C GLU A 545 22.03 -30.85 9.03
N ASN A 546 22.16 -29.75 8.26
CA ASN A 546 22.90 -28.56 8.66
C ASN A 546 22.26 -27.81 9.85
N ASN A 547 20.95 -27.84 9.97
CA ASN A 547 20.20 -27.12 11.00
C ASN A 547 19.87 -27.99 12.24
N ASN A 548 20.34 -29.23 12.32
CA ASN A 548 19.97 -30.21 13.38
C ASN A 548 18.44 -30.35 13.52
N LEU A 549 17.69 -30.33 12.41
CA LEU A 549 16.25 -30.46 12.33
C LEU A 549 15.83 -31.90 11.95
N CYS A 550 16.61 -32.89 12.38
CA CYS A 550 16.34 -34.32 12.13
C CYS A 550 15.40 -34.90 13.16
#